data_0a3dbfbef2435a59794c35b0f5853107
#
_entry.id   0a3dbfbef2435a59794c35b0f5853107
#
_cell.length_a   1.000
_cell.length_b   1.000
_cell.length_c   1.000
_cell.angle_alpha   90.00
_cell.angle_beta   90.00
_cell.angle_gamma   90.00
#
_symmetry.space_group_name_H-M   'P 1'
#
loop_
_entity.id
_entity.type
_entity.pdbx_description
1 polymer ?
#
loop_
_entity_poly.entity_id
_entity_poly.type
_entity_poly.pdbx_seq_one_letter_code
_entity_poly.pdbx_strand_id
1 'polypeptide(L)'
;MNPKSPSGDIETFQNPSPARDYTIRMQIPEFTCLCPRTGQPDFATLELEYVPDKLCVELKSLKLYVWSFRDRGAFHEAVTNEIVDRLVTAMDPKFLRLTARFNVRGGIYTTIVSERRRDGWVAQEP
;
A
#
# COMPACT_ATOMS: atom_id res chain seq x y z
N MET A 1 11.14 15.02 -11.20
CA MET A 1 11.23 14.39 -9.87
C MET A 1 12.64 13.90 -9.61
N ASN A 2 13.18 14.19 -8.46
CA ASN A 2 14.49 13.69 -8.05
C ASN A 2 14.35 12.24 -7.55
N PRO A 3 14.94 11.23 -8.25
CA PRO A 3 14.80 9.84 -7.84
C PRO A 3 15.53 9.47 -6.55
N LYS A 4 16.29 10.41 -5.97
CA LYS A 4 17.01 10.21 -4.71
C LYS A 4 16.26 10.73 -3.50
N SER A 5 15.05 11.23 -3.69
CA SER A 5 14.22 11.80 -2.61
C SER A 5 12.92 11.03 -2.46
N PRO A 6 12.43 10.86 -1.23
CA PRO A 6 11.08 10.34 -1.06
C PRO A 6 10.05 11.32 -1.61
N SER A 7 8.87 10.81 -1.97
CA SER A 7 7.81 11.63 -2.54
C SER A 7 6.45 11.09 -2.13
N GLY A 8 5.52 11.99 -1.77
CA GLY A 8 4.14 11.61 -1.49
C GLY A 8 3.28 11.47 -2.74
N ASP A 9 3.84 11.74 -3.92
CA ASP A 9 3.09 11.68 -5.18
C ASP A 9 2.96 10.25 -5.69
N ILE A 10 1.76 9.90 -6.13
CA ILE A 10 1.48 8.60 -6.76
C ILE A 10 1.15 8.85 -8.22
N GLU A 11 1.92 8.22 -9.10
CA GLU A 11 1.67 8.24 -10.53
C GLU A 11 0.96 6.96 -10.94
N THR A 12 0.16 7.06 -11.99
CA THR A 12 -0.60 5.93 -12.52
C THR A 12 -0.40 5.85 -14.04
N PHE A 13 -0.73 4.68 -14.59
CA PHE A 13 -0.76 4.51 -16.04
C PHE A 13 -2.03 3.76 -16.41
N GLN A 14 -2.41 3.84 -17.68
CA GLN A 14 -3.64 3.22 -18.14
C GLN A 14 -3.53 1.70 -18.07
N ASN A 15 -4.54 1.06 -17.49
CA ASN A 15 -4.63 -0.39 -17.46
C ASN A 15 -4.62 -0.93 -18.90
N PRO A 16 -3.65 -1.78 -19.27
CA PRO A 16 -3.57 -2.30 -20.63
C PRO A 16 -4.62 -3.34 -20.99
N SER A 17 -5.37 -3.86 -20.00
CA SER A 17 -6.38 -4.89 -20.24
C SER A 17 -7.64 -4.61 -19.42
N PRO A 18 -8.33 -3.47 -19.66
CA PRO A 18 -9.46 -3.07 -18.81
C PRO A 18 -10.71 -3.95 -19.00
N ALA A 19 -10.74 -4.79 -20.03
CA ALA A 19 -11.90 -5.65 -20.30
C ALA A 19 -11.96 -6.90 -19.43
N ARG A 20 -10.91 -7.18 -18.65
CA ARG A 20 -10.90 -8.35 -17.77
C ARG A 20 -10.47 -7.96 -16.37
N ASP A 21 -10.94 -8.73 -15.40
CA ASP A 21 -10.43 -8.61 -14.05
C ASP A 21 -9.21 -9.50 -13.89
N TYR A 22 -8.15 -8.93 -13.39
CA TYR A 22 -6.95 -9.66 -13.01
C TYR A 22 -6.38 -9.03 -11.75
N THR A 23 -5.61 -9.80 -11.01
CA THR A 23 -5.09 -9.35 -9.72
C THR A 23 -3.60 -9.05 -9.84
N ILE A 24 -3.21 -7.88 -9.39
CA ILE A 24 -1.81 -7.50 -9.26
C ILE A 24 -1.42 -7.66 -7.80
N ARG A 25 -0.34 -8.40 -7.54
CA ARG A 25 0.20 -8.61 -6.20
C ARG A 25 1.61 -8.10 -6.12
N MET A 26 1.90 -7.37 -5.06
CA MET A 26 3.22 -6.82 -4.80
C MET A 26 3.60 -7.10 -3.36
N GLN A 27 4.86 -7.43 -3.14
CA GLN A 27 5.41 -7.56 -1.81
C GLN A 27 6.46 -6.47 -1.62
N ILE A 28 6.33 -5.72 -0.53
CA ILE A 28 7.24 -4.61 -0.21
C ILE A 28 7.85 -4.93 1.14
N PRO A 29 9.05 -5.57 1.16
CA PRO A 29 9.61 -6.09 2.42
C PRO A 29 10.34 -5.06 3.26
N GLU A 30 10.54 -3.84 2.75
CA GLU A 30 11.40 -2.86 3.41
C GLU A 30 10.65 -1.61 3.87
N PHE A 31 9.38 -1.75 4.23
CA PHE A 31 8.64 -0.62 4.76
C PHE A 31 9.15 -0.24 6.15
N THR A 32 9.36 1.06 6.37
CA THR A 32 9.80 1.59 7.65
C THR A 32 9.02 2.83 8.02
N CYS A 33 8.63 2.93 9.28
CA CYS A 33 8.10 4.16 9.86
C CYS A 33 8.64 4.25 11.30
N LEU A 34 8.30 5.30 12.02
CA LEU A 34 8.76 5.47 13.40
C LEU A 34 7.62 5.22 14.37
N CYS A 35 7.94 4.60 15.50
CA CYS A 35 7.00 4.48 16.60
C CYS A 35 6.71 5.90 17.13
N PRO A 36 5.45 6.33 17.19
CA PRO A 36 5.14 7.69 17.65
C PRO A 36 5.42 7.92 19.14
N ARG A 37 5.60 6.85 19.90
CA ARG A 37 5.87 6.93 21.34
C ARG A 37 7.36 6.97 21.66
N THR A 38 8.17 6.19 20.95
CA THR A 38 9.59 6.01 21.26
C THR A 38 10.52 6.65 20.24
N GLY A 39 10.03 6.91 19.01
CA GLY A 39 10.86 7.36 17.91
C GLY A 39 11.72 6.27 17.31
N GLN A 40 11.60 5.03 17.78
CA GLN A 40 12.35 3.91 17.22
C GLN A 40 11.75 3.48 15.89
N PRO A 41 12.57 2.96 14.96
CA PRO A 41 12.05 2.50 13.68
C PRO A 41 11.22 1.23 13.82
N ASP A 42 10.08 1.21 13.15
CA ASP A 42 9.25 0.03 12.97
C ASP A 42 9.43 -0.46 11.54
N PHE A 43 9.52 -1.77 11.37
CA PHE A 43 9.72 -2.40 10.06
C PHE A 43 8.54 -3.29 9.74
N ALA A 44 8.17 -3.33 8.47
CA ALA A 44 7.07 -4.18 8.03
C ALA A 44 7.30 -4.68 6.61
N THR A 45 6.67 -5.82 6.32
CA THR A 45 6.47 -6.26 4.95
C THR A 45 5.04 -5.90 4.58
N LEU A 46 4.89 -5.14 3.51
CA LEU A 46 3.58 -4.82 2.96
C LEU A 46 3.28 -5.79 1.83
N GLU A 47 2.07 -6.33 1.84
CA GLU A 47 1.56 -7.13 0.74
C GLU A 47 0.36 -6.40 0.17
N LEU A 48 0.51 -5.91 -1.05
CA LEU A 48 -0.54 -5.20 -1.76
C LEU A 48 -1.12 -6.10 -2.81
N GLU A 49 -2.46 -6.21 -2.85
CA GLU A 49 -3.11 -6.84 -3.97
C GLU A 49 -4.30 -5.98 -4.40
N TYR A 50 -4.48 -5.85 -5.71
CA TYR A 50 -5.60 -5.08 -6.21
C TYR A 50 -6.02 -5.56 -7.60
N VAL A 51 -7.29 -5.29 -7.91
CA VAL A 51 -7.86 -5.53 -9.24
C VAL A 51 -8.07 -4.16 -9.86
N PRO A 52 -7.28 -3.79 -10.87
CA PRO A 52 -7.39 -2.45 -11.47
C PRO A 52 -8.67 -2.32 -12.29
N ASP A 53 -9.20 -1.11 -12.36
CA ASP A 53 -10.21 -0.74 -13.33
C ASP A 53 -9.52 -0.01 -14.50
N LYS A 54 -9.45 1.29 -14.46
CA LYS A 54 -8.87 2.08 -15.56
C LYS A 54 -7.38 2.36 -15.38
N LEU A 55 -6.90 2.34 -14.15
CA LEU A 55 -5.55 2.79 -13.81
C LEU A 55 -4.79 1.75 -12.99
N CYS A 56 -3.50 1.66 -13.27
CA CYS A 56 -2.55 0.88 -12.47
C CYS A 56 -1.55 1.83 -11.82
N VAL A 57 -1.02 1.47 -10.66
CA VAL A 57 -0.01 2.27 -9.98
C VAL A 57 1.35 2.09 -10.66
N GLU A 58 2.07 3.19 -10.84
CA GLU A 58 3.41 3.19 -11.40
C GLU A 58 4.42 2.84 -10.28
N LEU A 59 5.29 1.86 -10.52
CA LEU A 59 6.12 1.27 -9.47
C LEU A 59 7.15 2.22 -8.87
N LYS A 60 7.75 3.08 -9.70
CA LYS A 60 8.76 4.03 -9.21
C LYS A 60 8.13 5.02 -8.23
N SER A 61 6.97 5.54 -8.57
CA SER A 61 6.26 6.47 -7.68
C SER A 61 5.80 5.77 -6.40
N LEU A 62 5.36 4.52 -6.50
CA LEU A 62 4.99 3.73 -5.33
C LEU A 62 6.19 3.53 -4.41
N LYS A 63 7.35 3.20 -4.98
CA LYS A 63 8.59 3.05 -4.20
C LYS A 63 8.92 4.32 -3.43
N LEU A 64 8.85 5.47 -4.10
CA LEU A 64 9.17 6.76 -3.46
C LEU A 64 8.12 7.15 -2.41
N TYR A 65 6.88 6.80 -2.64
CA TYR A 65 5.81 7.03 -1.68
C TYR A 65 6.04 6.20 -0.42
N VAL A 66 6.33 4.91 -0.56
CA VAL A 66 6.62 4.04 0.58
C VAL A 66 7.81 4.57 1.36
N TRP A 67 8.85 5.02 0.67
CA TRP A 67 10.04 5.60 1.30
C TRP A 67 9.70 6.86 2.11
N SER A 68 8.65 7.61 1.72
CA SER A 68 8.28 8.85 2.42
C SER A 68 7.89 8.65 3.89
N PHE A 69 7.61 7.41 4.29
CA PHE A 69 7.19 7.12 5.67
C PHE A 69 8.35 6.86 6.64
N ARG A 70 9.57 6.70 6.16
CA ARG A 70 10.66 6.19 7.00
C ARG A 70 11.00 7.05 8.21
N ASP A 71 10.80 8.37 8.11
CA ASP A 71 11.09 9.31 9.20
C ASP A 71 9.82 9.85 9.85
N ARG A 72 8.69 9.21 9.61
CA ARG A 72 7.37 9.64 10.04
C ARG A 72 6.86 8.79 11.19
N GLY A 73 6.45 9.44 12.29
CA GLY A 73 5.80 8.74 13.39
C GLY A 73 4.37 8.36 13.01
N ALA A 74 4.04 7.07 13.15
CA ALA A 74 2.70 6.60 12.82
C ALA A 74 2.41 5.29 13.53
N PHE A 75 1.19 5.17 14.04
CA PHE A 75 0.71 3.88 14.54
C PHE A 75 0.46 2.93 13.36
N HIS A 76 0.62 1.63 13.60
CA HIS A 76 0.48 0.61 12.56
C HIS A 76 -0.87 0.68 11.87
N GLU A 77 -1.94 0.86 12.65
CA GLU A 77 -3.31 0.94 12.13
C GLU A 77 -3.50 2.18 11.26
N ALA A 78 -2.95 3.31 11.69
CA ALA A 78 -3.11 4.57 10.97
C ALA A 78 -2.37 4.57 9.64
N VAL A 79 -1.11 4.12 9.64
CA VAL A 79 -0.30 4.15 8.41
C VAL A 79 -0.83 3.18 7.36
N THR A 80 -1.29 2.00 7.78
CA THR A 80 -1.85 1.01 6.85
C THR A 80 -3.08 1.58 6.14
N ASN A 81 -3.99 2.17 6.90
CA ASN A 81 -5.21 2.74 6.33
C ASN A 81 -4.94 3.98 5.49
N GLU A 82 -3.96 4.79 5.86
CA GLU A 82 -3.57 5.95 5.06
C GLU A 82 -3.08 5.51 3.67
N ILE A 83 -2.27 4.45 3.61
CA ILE A 83 -1.77 3.94 2.33
C ILE A 83 -2.92 3.40 1.47
N VAL A 84 -3.85 2.66 2.08
CA VAL A 84 -5.04 2.18 1.35
C VAL A 84 -5.82 3.35 0.77
N ASP A 85 -6.12 4.36 1.58
CA ASP A 85 -6.88 5.52 1.11
C ASP A 85 -6.18 6.26 -0.02
N ARG A 86 -4.87 6.41 0.09
CA ARG A 86 -4.07 7.11 -0.92
C ARG A 86 -4.09 6.37 -2.25
N LEU A 87 -3.94 5.05 -2.21
CA LEU A 87 -3.94 4.23 -3.44
C LEU A 87 -5.34 4.15 -4.05
N VAL A 88 -6.37 4.04 -3.23
CA VAL A 88 -7.75 4.04 -3.71
C VAL A 88 -8.08 5.37 -4.39
N THR A 89 -7.67 6.49 -3.81
CA THR A 89 -7.87 7.81 -4.43
C THR A 89 -7.15 7.92 -5.76
N ALA A 90 -5.92 7.38 -5.85
CA ALA A 90 -5.12 7.49 -7.06
C ALA A 90 -5.65 6.62 -8.20
N MET A 91 -6.14 5.40 -7.92
CA MET A 91 -6.44 4.41 -8.94
C MET A 91 -7.93 4.10 -9.10
N ASP A 92 -8.72 4.29 -8.06
CA ASP A 92 -10.11 3.82 -8.00
C ASP A 92 -10.25 2.36 -8.46
N PRO A 93 -9.55 1.42 -7.81
CA PRO A 93 -9.56 0.02 -8.22
C PRO A 93 -10.89 -0.65 -7.88
N LYS A 94 -11.18 -1.77 -8.53
CA LYS A 94 -12.38 -2.57 -8.21
C LYS A 94 -12.26 -3.22 -6.84
N PHE A 95 -11.04 -3.58 -6.46
CA PHE A 95 -10.70 -4.18 -5.18
C PHE A 95 -9.25 -3.83 -4.84
N LEU A 96 -9.00 -3.56 -3.58
CA LEU A 96 -7.64 -3.37 -3.08
C LEU A 96 -7.57 -3.87 -1.64
N ARG A 97 -6.53 -4.65 -1.36
CA ARG A 97 -6.22 -5.12 -0.01
C ARG A 97 -4.76 -4.85 0.27
N LEU A 98 -4.51 -4.26 1.42
CA LEU A 98 -3.15 -4.08 1.92
C LEU A 98 -3.02 -4.85 3.23
N THR A 99 -2.05 -5.77 3.27
CA THR A 99 -1.68 -6.49 4.47
C THR A 99 -0.33 -5.98 4.93
N ALA A 100 -0.27 -5.41 6.11
CA ALA A 100 0.96 -4.89 6.69
C ALA A 100 1.39 -5.81 7.84
N ARG A 101 2.48 -6.53 7.63
CA ARG A 101 3.03 -7.45 8.64
C ARG A 101 4.22 -6.79 9.31
N PHE A 102 3.99 -6.30 10.52
CA PHE A 102 5.04 -5.61 11.27
C PHE A 102 5.92 -6.62 12.00
N ASN A 103 7.23 -6.34 12.03
CA ASN A 103 8.18 -7.15 12.77
C ASN A 103 7.86 -7.08 14.25
N VAL A 104 8.29 -8.12 14.98
CA VAL A 104 8.01 -8.24 16.41
C VAL A 104 8.54 -7.04 17.18
N ARG A 105 7.73 -6.54 18.12
CA ARG A 105 8.09 -5.46 19.01
C ARG A 105 7.54 -5.80 20.39
N GLY A 106 8.43 -5.90 21.38
CA GLY A 106 8.02 -6.28 22.73
C GLY A 106 7.35 -7.65 22.82
N GLY A 107 7.73 -8.59 21.94
CA GLY A 107 7.14 -9.92 21.89
C GLY A 107 5.83 -10.01 21.12
N ILE A 108 5.37 -8.91 20.50
CA ILE A 108 4.08 -8.86 19.79
C ILE A 108 4.31 -8.72 18.30
N TYR A 109 3.70 -9.61 17.51
CA TYR A 109 3.61 -9.50 16.07
C TYR A 109 2.26 -8.88 15.72
N THR A 110 2.26 -7.81 14.92
CA THR A 110 1.03 -7.14 14.54
C THR A 110 0.86 -7.20 13.03
N THR A 111 -0.30 -7.68 12.59
CA THR A 111 -0.66 -7.68 11.17
C THR A 111 -1.95 -6.88 11.01
N ILE A 112 -1.92 -5.91 10.13
CA ILE A 112 -3.09 -5.08 9.81
C ILE A 112 -3.52 -5.45 8.39
N VAL A 113 -4.79 -5.79 8.23
CA VAL A 113 -5.38 -6.06 6.91
C VAL A 113 -6.47 -5.04 6.69
N SER A 114 -6.30 -4.22 5.67
CA SER A 114 -7.28 -3.19 5.32
C SER A 114 -7.62 -3.31 3.85
N GLU A 115 -8.90 -3.24 3.52
CA GLU A 115 -9.32 -3.41 2.14
C GLU A 115 -10.46 -2.48 1.78
N ARG A 116 -10.59 -2.23 0.48
CA ARG A 116 -11.72 -1.53 -0.10
C ARG A 116 -12.24 -2.32 -1.28
N ARG A 117 -13.52 -2.58 -1.27
CA ARG A 117 -14.22 -3.25 -2.35
C ARG A 117 -15.22 -2.27 -2.95
N ARG A 118 -15.17 -2.10 -4.27
CA ARG A 118 -16.17 -1.27 -4.95
C ARG A 118 -17.55 -1.90 -4.77
N ASP A 119 -18.57 -1.06 -4.55
CA ASP A 119 -19.93 -1.53 -4.37
C ASP A 119 -20.37 -2.41 -5.54
N GLY A 120 -20.91 -3.58 -5.22
CA GLY A 120 -21.39 -4.51 -6.23
C GLY A 120 -20.34 -5.36 -6.90
N TRP A 121 -19.05 -5.09 -6.67
CA TRP A 121 -18.00 -5.92 -7.26
C TRP A 121 -17.83 -7.21 -6.48
N VAL A 122 -17.77 -8.32 -7.20
CA VAL A 122 -17.55 -9.66 -6.62
C VAL A 122 -16.39 -10.31 -7.36
N ALA A 123 -15.49 -10.94 -6.60
CA ALA A 123 -14.38 -11.67 -7.18
C ALA A 123 -14.90 -12.80 -8.06
N GLN A 124 -14.30 -12.95 -9.26
CA GLN A 124 -14.67 -14.05 -10.14
C GLN A 124 -14.10 -15.36 -9.60
N GLU A 125 -14.92 -16.40 -9.64
CA GLU A 125 -14.45 -17.74 -9.30
C GLU A 125 -13.45 -18.23 -10.36
N PRO A 126 -12.37 -18.88 -9.94
CA PRO A 126 -11.40 -19.43 -10.91
C PRO A 126 -11.97 -20.60 -11.70
#